data_2ea20b79c0d397737021360b00d59867
#
_entry.id   2ea20b79c0d397737021360b00d59867
#
_cell.length_a   1.000
_cell.length_b   1.000
_cell.length_c   1.000
_cell.angle_alpha   90.00
_cell.angle_beta   90.00
_cell.angle_gamma   90.00
#
_symmetry.space_group_name_H-M   'P 1'
#
loop_
_entity.id
_entity.type
_entity.pdbx_description
1 polymer ?
#
loop_
_entity_poly.entity_id
_entity_poly.type
_entity_poly.pdbx_seq_one_letter_code
_entity_poly.pdbx_strand_id
1 'polypeptide(L)'
;DPALQVIAFPPGDTRINPAAQGRLKRIAKALEERPRVKIELIGMYEPASDTRGLKRLRVLRKVQARQYAALPAKQRAANPVGATKLSSGEYERFLLHVYKASPAGRKAKGNEEPDIMEQKLQALETVTQADLEALARSRAEEVRAFLLKHGPGLGKRVNIASKGGLPDVRSGTAQVEIQLR
;
A
#
# COMPACT_ATOMS: atom_id res chain seq x y z
N ASP A 1 24.93 -14.54 4.36
CA ASP A 1 23.77 -14.09 3.60
C ASP A 1 23.55 -12.59 3.83
N PRO A 2 23.63 -11.74 2.80
CA PRO A 2 23.52 -10.29 2.99
C PRO A 2 22.12 -9.82 3.32
N ALA A 3 21.08 -10.62 3.10
CA ALA A 3 19.70 -10.25 3.44
C ALA A 3 19.43 -10.61 4.90
N LEU A 4 19.44 -9.61 5.76
CA LEU A 4 19.22 -9.81 7.18
C LEU A 4 17.76 -10.08 7.51
N GLN A 5 16.87 -9.42 6.83
CA GLN A 5 15.43 -9.53 7.06
C GLN A 5 14.62 -9.15 5.83
N VAL A 6 13.46 -9.74 5.74
CA VAL A 6 12.48 -9.46 4.71
C VAL A 6 11.16 -9.05 5.37
N ILE A 7 10.62 -7.92 4.93
CA ILE A 7 9.30 -7.44 5.36
C ILE A 7 8.33 -7.65 4.21
N ALA A 8 7.38 -8.58 4.38
CA ALA A 8 6.37 -8.88 3.37
C ALA A 8 5.20 -7.91 3.45
N PHE A 9 4.59 -7.65 2.29
CA PHE A 9 3.41 -6.79 2.15
C PHE A 9 2.27 -7.52 1.45
N PRO A 10 1.02 -7.24 1.81
CA PRO A 10 -0.12 -7.70 1.02
C PRO A 10 -0.07 -7.12 -0.40
N PRO A 11 -0.66 -7.81 -1.40
CA PRO A 11 -0.69 -7.32 -2.78
C PRO A 11 -1.25 -5.90 -2.91
N GLY A 12 -0.49 -5.03 -3.57
CA GLY A 12 -0.85 -3.63 -3.80
C GLY A 12 -0.78 -2.72 -2.57
N ASP A 13 -0.40 -3.24 -1.41
CA ASP A 13 -0.46 -2.52 -0.13
C ASP A 13 0.93 -2.09 0.35
N THR A 14 0.95 -1.04 1.16
CA THR A 14 2.15 -0.51 1.81
C THR A 14 2.07 -0.60 3.34
N ARG A 15 1.01 -1.19 3.90
CA ARG A 15 0.83 -1.30 5.35
C ARG A 15 1.75 -2.36 5.94
N ILE A 16 2.42 -2.00 7.02
CA ILE A 16 3.27 -2.90 7.78
C ILE A 16 2.41 -3.63 8.81
N ASN A 17 2.34 -4.96 8.72
CA ASN A 17 1.55 -5.75 9.66
C ASN A 17 2.16 -5.75 11.08
N PRO A 18 1.37 -6.06 12.14
CA PRO A 18 1.85 -6.01 13.53
C PRO A 18 3.07 -6.89 13.82
N ALA A 19 3.18 -8.06 13.21
CA ALA A 19 4.35 -8.93 13.38
C ALA A 19 5.62 -8.29 12.80
N ALA A 20 5.51 -7.68 11.62
CA ALA A 20 6.62 -6.94 11.00
C ALA A 20 6.98 -5.69 11.80
N GLN A 21 5.99 -4.99 12.37
CA GLN A 21 6.24 -3.86 13.27
C GLN A 21 7.09 -4.27 14.48
N GLY A 22 6.78 -5.41 15.10
CA GLY A 22 7.56 -5.95 16.20
C GLY A 22 9.01 -6.25 15.82
N ARG A 23 9.23 -6.81 14.64
CA ARG A 23 10.58 -7.06 14.10
C ARG A 23 11.34 -5.77 13.84
N LEU A 24 10.70 -4.80 13.23
CA LEU A 24 11.30 -3.50 12.91
C LEU A 24 11.67 -2.70 14.17
N LYS A 25 10.88 -2.78 15.25
CA LYS A 25 11.24 -2.19 16.54
C LYS A 25 12.52 -2.79 17.09
N ARG A 26 12.70 -4.11 17.00
CA ARG A 26 13.94 -4.79 17.43
C ARG A 26 15.13 -4.39 16.56
N ILE A 27 14.94 -4.24 15.26
CA ILE A 27 15.98 -3.76 14.35
C ILE A 27 16.40 -2.33 14.70
N ALA A 28 15.45 -1.43 14.91
CA ALA A 28 15.74 -0.06 15.31
C ALA A 28 16.59 -0.01 16.58
N LYS A 29 16.20 -0.76 17.62
CA LYS A 29 16.97 -0.87 18.86
C LYS A 29 18.37 -1.43 18.62
N ALA A 30 18.50 -2.49 17.85
CA ALA A 30 19.80 -3.09 17.55
C ALA A 30 20.73 -2.12 16.78
N LEU A 31 20.18 -1.29 15.92
CA LEU A 31 20.95 -0.25 15.21
C LEU A 31 21.40 0.86 16.14
N GLU A 32 20.58 1.26 17.11
CA GLU A 32 20.98 2.25 18.13
C GLU A 32 22.17 1.75 18.98
N GLU A 33 22.15 0.46 19.32
CA GLU A 33 23.24 -0.19 20.09
C GLU A 33 24.54 -0.36 19.27
N ARG A 34 24.45 -0.22 17.93
CA ARG A 34 25.58 -0.45 16.99
C ARG A 34 25.78 0.76 16.07
N PRO A 35 26.41 1.84 16.55
CA PRO A 35 26.48 3.13 15.83
C PRO A 35 27.14 3.07 14.45
N ARG A 36 27.98 2.07 14.18
CA ARG A 36 28.71 1.92 12.92
C ARG A 36 27.93 1.16 11.86
N VAL A 37 26.85 0.49 12.24
CA VAL A 37 26.07 -0.31 11.29
C VAL A 37 25.16 0.59 10.48
N LYS A 38 25.20 0.41 9.17
CA LYS A 38 24.28 1.02 8.20
C LYS A 38 23.49 -0.05 7.50
N ILE A 39 22.27 0.28 7.12
CA ILE A 39 21.41 -0.62 6.36
C ILE A 39 20.88 0.05 5.12
N GLU A 40 20.58 -0.75 4.12
CA GLU A 40 19.92 -0.35 2.89
C GLU A 40 18.60 -1.09 2.76
N LEU A 41 17.56 -0.37 2.40
CA LEU A 41 16.22 -0.90 2.16
C LEU A 41 15.98 -1.01 0.66
N ILE A 42 15.61 -2.19 0.20
CA ILE A 42 15.30 -2.43 -1.21
C ILE A 42 13.81 -2.77 -1.31
N GLY A 43 13.03 -1.84 -1.85
CA GLY A 43 11.62 -2.05 -2.14
C GLY A 43 11.45 -2.97 -3.35
N MET A 44 10.46 -3.85 -3.26
CA MET A 44 10.18 -4.84 -4.30
C MET A 44 8.68 -4.89 -4.59
N TYR A 45 8.34 -5.33 -5.78
CA TYR A 45 6.96 -5.62 -6.18
C TYR A 45 6.90 -6.97 -6.91
N GLU A 46 5.73 -7.59 -6.89
CA GLU A 46 5.41 -8.76 -7.70
C GLU A 46 4.42 -8.33 -8.79
N PRO A 47 4.79 -8.45 -10.08
CA PRO A 47 4.01 -7.84 -11.16
C PRO A 47 2.55 -8.27 -11.21
N ALA A 48 2.26 -9.56 -11.09
CA ALA A 48 0.91 -10.07 -11.24
C ALA A 48 0.04 -9.77 -10.02
N SER A 49 0.50 -10.12 -8.83
CA SER A 49 -0.29 -9.95 -7.60
C SER A 49 -0.45 -8.48 -7.21
N ASP A 50 0.60 -7.68 -7.38
CA ASP A 50 0.53 -6.26 -7.07
C ASP A 50 -0.33 -5.48 -8.07
N THR A 51 -0.33 -5.86 -9.34
CA THR A 51 -1.25 -5.28 -10.32
C THR A 51 -2.70 -5.52 -9.90
N ARG A 52 -3.04 -6.76 -9.55
CA ARG A 52 -4.39 -7.09 -9.05
C ARG A 52 -4.72 -6.35 -7.75
N GLY A 53 -3.78 -6.31 -6.83
CA GLY A 53 -3.94 -5.61 -5.55
C GLY A 53 -4.17 -4.12 -5.72
N LEU A 54 -3.39 -3.45 -6.58
CA LEU A 54 -3.57 -2.02 -6.88
C LEU A 54 -4.93 -1.74 -7.50
N LYS A 55 -5.38 -2.55 -8.46
CA LYS A 55 -6.71 -2.39 -9.07
C LYS A 55 -7.82 -2.51 -8.02
N ARG A 56 -7.74 -3.51 -7.16
CA ARG A 56 -8.70 -3.72 -6.07
C ARG A 56 -8.72 -2.55 -5.09
N LEU A 57 -7.56 -2.05 -4.67
CA LEU A 57 -7.48 -0.90 -3.78
C LEU A 57 -7.99 0.39 -4.42
N ARG A 58 -7.80 0.59 -5.72
CA ARG A 58 -8.35 1.74 -6.44
C ARG A 58 -9.88 1.71 -6.48
N VAL A 59 -10.47 0.55 -6.69
CA VAL A 59 -11.93 0.38 -6.60
C VAL A 59 -12.42 0.67 -5.18
N LEU A 60 -11.77 0.11 -4.16
CA LEU A 60 -12.11 0.39 -2.76
C LEU A 60 -12.05 1.89 -2.44
N ARG A 61 -11.02 2.58 -2.90
CA ARG A 61 -10.88 4.04 -2.70
C ARG A 61 -12.00 4.83 -3.36
N LYS A 62 -12.47 4.41 -4.53
CA LYS A 62 -13.64 5.03 -5.18
C LYS A 62 -14.91 4.84 -4.37
N VAL A 63 -15.11 3.66 -3.79
CA VAL A 63 -16.24 3.38 -2.90
C VAL A 63 -16.15 4.22 -1.63
N GLN A 64 -14.99 4.30 -1.02
CA GLN A 64 -14.75 5.15 0.15
C GLN A 64 -14.95 6.64 -0.13
N ALA A 65 -14.51 7.11 -1.29
CA ALA A 65 -14.73 8.49 -1.72
C ALA A 65 -16.22 8.79 -1.91
N ARG A 66 -16.99 7.85 -2.42
CA ARG A 66 -18.43 7.97 -2.56
C ARG A 66 -19.16 8.01 -1.20
N GLN A 67 -18.73 7.16 -0.27
CA GLN A 67 -19.22 7.23 1.11
C GLN A 67 -18.92 8.59 1.74
N TYR A 68 -17.68 9.04 1.62
CA TYR A 68 -17.25 10.33 2.16
C TYR A 68 -18.10 11.49 1.63
N ALA A 69 -18.38 11.50 0.31
CA ALA A 69 -19.22 12.50 -0.31
C ALA A 69 -20.66 12.50 0.22
N ALA A 70 -21.15 11.35 0.69
CA ALA A 70 -22.49 11.22 1.29
C ALA A 70 -22.55 11.61 2.77
N LEU A 71 -21.41 11.80 3.45
CA LEU A 71 -21.37 12.22 4.84
C LEU A 71 -21.80 13.68 4.99
N PRO A 72 -22.45 14.04 6.13
CA PRO A 72 -22.70 15.43 6.48
C PRO A 72 -21.41 16.24 6.52
N ALA A 73 -21.45 17.52 6.14
CA ALA A 73 -20.28 18.39 6.08
C ALA A 73 -19.43 18.41 7.35
N LYS A 74 -20.09 18.39 8.51
CA LYS A 74 -19.40 18.36 9.81
C LYS A 74 -18.60 17.08 10.02
N GLN A 75 -19.12 15.94 9.56
CA GLN A 75 -18.40 14.65 9.66
C GLN A 75 -17.25 14.57 8.64
N ARG A 76 -17.43 15.15 7.46
CA ARG A 76 -16.32 15.23 6.47
C ARG A 76 -15.15 16.05 6.98
N ALA A 77 -15.41 17.15 7.64
CA ALA A 77 -14.37 18.00 8.23
C ALA A 77 -13.57 17.30 9.33
N ALA A 78 -14.21 16.38 10.07
CA ALA A 78 -13.59 15.66 11.19
C ALA A 78 -12.84 14.39 10.79
N ASN A 79 -13.13 13.82 9.61
CA ASN A 79 -12.60 12.51 9.18
C ASN A 79 -12.06 12.54 7.75
N PRO A 80 -10.87 12.00 7.50
CA PRO A 80 -10.38 11.83 6.14
C PRO A 80 -11.16 10.74 5.39
N VAL A 81 -11.04 10.73 4.07
CA VAL A 81 -11.59 9.66 3.23
C VAL A 81 -11.06 8.29 3.70
N GLY A 82 -11.95 7.33 3.85
CA GLY A 82 -11.60 5.97 4.30
C GLY A 82 -11.49 5.80 5.81
N ALA A 83 -11.61 6.87 6.61
CA ALA A 83 -11.56 6.77 8.07
C ALA A 83 -12.83 6.15 8.67
N THR A 84 -13.98 6.34 8.02
CA THR A 84 -15.24 5.75 8.46
C THR A 84 -15.36 4.32 7.92
N LYS A 85 -15.50 3.36 8.83
CA LYS A 85 -15.65 1.95 8.46
C LYS A 85 -16.98 1.72 7.75
N LEU A 86 -16.93 1.02 6.63
CA LEU A 86 -18.09 0.58 5.87
C LEU A 86 -18.62 -0.75 6.40
N SER A 87 -19.92 -0.86 6.65
CA SER A 87 -20.59 -2.14 6.77
C SER A 87 -20.72 -2.81 5.40
N SER A 88 -21.00 -4.13 5.37
CA SER A 88 -21.20 -4.85 4.10
C SER A 88 -22.30 -4.22 3.25
N GLY A 89 -23.44 -3.87 3.85
CA GLY A 89 -24.57 -3.25 3.15
C GLY A 89 -24.24 -1.86 2.62
N GLU A 90 -23.50 -1.05 3.40
CA GLU A 90 -23.03 0.26 2.94
C GLU A 90 -22.04 0.13 1.80
N TYR A 91 -21.10 -0.82 1.90
CA TYR A 91 -20.13 -1.08 0.84
C TYR A 91 -20.82 -1.43 -0.48
N GLU A 92 -21.75 -2.37 -0.45
CA GLU A 92 -22.52 -2.78 -1.65
C GLU A 92 -23.32 -1.62 -2.25
N ARG A 93 -23.94 -0.82 -1.42
CA ARG A 93 -24.70 0.37 -1.86
C ARG A 93 -23.80 1.39 -2.57
N PHE A 94 -22.67 1.74 -1.98
CA PHE A 94 -21.74 2.69 -2.60
C PHE A 94 -21.00 2.10 -3.80
N LEU A 95 -20.70 0.80 -3.77
CA LEU A 95 -20.17 0.08 -4.92
C LEU A 95 -21.12 0.18 -6.13
N LEU A 96 -22.42 -0.04 -5.91
CA LEU A 96 -23.43 0.12 -6.95
C LEU A 96 -23.45 1.55 -7.53
N HIS A 97 -23.34 2.56 -6.68
CA HIS A 97 -23.25 3.95 -7.13
C HIS A 97 -22.02 4.19 -8.01
N VAL A 98 -20.86 3.71 -7.58
CA VAL A 98 -19.61 3.81 -8.36
C VAL A 98 -19.74 3.05 -9.68
N TYR A 99 -20.30 1.86 -9.64
CA TYR A 99 -20.49 1.03 -10.83
C TYR A 99 -21.41 1.70 -11.87
N LYS A 100 -22.58 2.17 -11.45
CA LYS A 100 -23.52 2.87 -12.34
C LYS A 100 -22.95 4.14 -12.96
N ALA A 101 -22.06 4.83 -12.28
CA ALA A 101 -21.37 6.00 -12.80
C ALA A 101 -20.23 5.65 -13.78
N SER A 102 -19.79 4.40 -13.83
CA SER A 102 -18.70 3.93 -14.68
C SER A 102 -19.18 3.55 -16.09
N PRO A 103 -18.27 3.51 -17.08
CA PRO A 103 -18.62 3.03 -18.43
C PRO A 103 -19.20 1.60 -18.45
N ALA A 104 -18.77 0.74 -17.56
CA ALA A 104 -19.25 -0.65 -17.44
C ALA A 104 -20.68 -0.73 -16.92
N GLY A 105 -21.10 0.21 -16.07
CA GLY A 105 -22.36 0.17 -15.33
C GLY A 105 -23.45 1.09 -15.85
N ARG A 106 -23.22 1.92 -16.87
CA ARG A 106 -24.21 2.89 -17.37
C ARG A 106 -25.53 2.28 -17.80
N LYS A 107 -25.51 1.05 -18.29
CA LYS A 107 -26.71 0.30 -18.72
C LYS A 107 -27.11 -0.78 -17.70
N ALA A 108 -26.52 -0.77 -16.53
CA ALA A 108 -26.78 -1.76 -15.49
C ALA A 108 -28.20 -1.63 -14.96
N LYS A 109 -28.86 -2.77 -14.77
CA LYS A 109 -30.23 -2.84 -14.22
C LYS A 109 -30.27 -2.73 -12.70
N GLY A 110 -29.11 -2.80 -12.02
CA GLY A 110 -28.99 -2.70 -10.56
C GLY A 110 -29.17 -4.02 -9.81
N ASN A 111 -29.13 -5.13 -10.55
CA ASN A 111 -29.24 -6.49 -10.00
C ASN A 111 -27.95 -7.31 -10.16
N GLU A 112 -26.84 -6.65 -10.51
CA GLU A 112 -25.55 -7.30 -10.64
C GLU A 112 -25.00 -7.65 -9.26
N GLU A 113 -24.39 -8.83 -9.16
CA GLU A 113 -23.71 -9.26 -7.94
C GLU A 113 -22.50 -8.37 -7.62
N PRO A 114 -22.24 -8.07 -6.34
CA PRO A 114 -21.11 -7.22 -5.94
C PRO A 114 -19.78 -7.66 -6.52
N ASP A 115 -19.48 -8.93 -6.51
CA ASP A 115 -18.22 -9.48 -7.06
C ASP A 115 -18.07 -9.19 -8.56
N ILE A 116 -19.17 -9.25 -9.30
CA ILE A 116 -19.17 -8.95 -10.75
C ILE A 116 -18.94 -7.46 -10.98
N MET A 117 -19.57 -6.60 -10.18
CA MET A 117 -19.35 -5.15 -10.26
C MET A 117 -17.89 -4.80 -9.96
N GLU A 118 -17.31 -5.40 -8.92
CA GLU A 118 -15.90 -5.21 -8.58
C GLU A 118 -14.97 -5.63 -9.71
N GLN A 119 -15.18 -6.82 -10.28
CA GLN A 119 -14.38 -7.33 -11.39
C GLN A 119 -14.43 -6.40 -12.60
N LYS A 120 -15.61 -5.91 -12.97
CA LYS A 120 -15.80 -4.99 -14.08
C LYS A 120 -15.15 -3.63 -13.82
N LEU A 121 -15.25 -3.11 -12.61
CA LEU A 121 -14.58 -1.88 -12.22
C LEU A 121 -13.05 -2.03 -12.22
N GLN A 122 -12.54 -3.14 -11.70
CA GLN A 122 -11.10 -3.44 -11.74
C GLN A 122 -10.59 -3.56 -13.18
N ALA A 123 -11.36 -4.11 -14.10
CA ALA A 123 -11.00 -4.23 -15.50
C ALA A 123 -10.85 -2.85 -16.19
N LEU A 124 -11.47 -1.79 -15.66
CA LEU A 124 -11.31 -0.42 -16.15
C LEU A 124 -10.04 0.27 -15.64
N GLU A 125 -9.42 -0.27 -14.61
CA GLU A 125 -8.20 0.30 -14.05
C GLU A 125 -6.97 -0.09 -14.88
N THR A 126 -6.06 0.85 -15.06
CA THR A 126 -4.77 0.62 -15.71
C THR A 126 -3.66 0.78 -14.70
N VAL A 127 -2.87 -0.26 -14.51
CA VAL A 127 -1.66 -0.24 -13.68
C VAL A 127 -0.44 -0.26 -14.59
N THR A 128 0.39 0.76 -14.51
CA THR A 128 1.59 0.90 -15.31
C THR A 128 2.82 0.35 -14.59
N GLN A 129 3.92 0.17 -15.33
CA GLN A 129 5.22 -0.15 -14.74
C GLN A 129 5.64 0.91 -13.71
N ALA A 130 5.41 2.19 -14.00
CA ALA A 130 5.70 3.28 -13.08
C ALA A 130 4.89 3.18 -11.77
N ASP A 131 3.65 2.71 -11.83
CA ASP A 131 2.82 2.48 -10.63
C ASP A 131 3.40 1.37 -9.75
N LEU A 132 3.90 0.29 -10.35
CA LEU A 132 4.54 -0.81 -9.62
C LEU A 132 5.86 -0.38 -8.98
N GLU A 133 6.67 0.38 -9.70
CA GLU A 133 7.92 0.95 -9.18
C GLU A 133 7.64 1.93 -8.02
N ALA A 134 6.62 2.76 -8.15
CA ALA A 134 6.20 3.66 -7.08
C ALA A 134 5.70 2.89 -5.84
N LEU A 135 4.98 1.79 -6.03
CA LEU A 135 4.55 0.92 -4.94
C LEU A 135 5.75 0.33 -4.18
N ALA A 136 6.73 -0.20 -4.91
CA ALA A 136 7.95 -0.75 -4.30
C ALA A 136 8.71 0.31 -3.51
N ARG A 137 8.85 1.51 -4.06
CA ARG A 137 9.49 2.64 -3.39
C ARG A 137 8.73 3.05 -2.13
N SER A 138 7.41 3.16 -2.21
CA SER A 138 6.56 3.50 -1.06
C SER A 138 6.68 2.48 0.07
N ARG A 139 6.80 1.20 -0.24
CA ARG A 139 7.06 0.15 0.76
C ARG A 139 8.38 0.39 1.51
N ALA A 140 9.44 0.72 0.79
CA ALA A 140 10.73 1.03 1.41
C ALA A 140 10.65 2.31 2.26
N GLU A 141 9.95 3.32 1.78
CA GLU A 141 9.71 4.57 2.52
C GLU A 141 8.92 4.33 3.81
N GLU A 142 7.89 3.49 3.79
CA GLU A 142 7.13 3.12 4.98
C GLU A 142 7.99 2.39 6.01
N VAL A 143 8.81 1.44 5.58
CA VAL A 143 9.75 0.75 6.48
C VAL A 143 10.75 1.74 7.08
N ARG A 144 11.30 2.64 6.27
CA ARG A 144 12.23 3.67 6.76
C ARG A 144 11.56 4.58 7.78
N ALA A 145 10.39 5.10 7.47
CA ALA A 145 9.63 5.97 8.38
C ALA A 145 9.35 5.28 9.72
N PHE A 146 8.99 4.01 9.68
CA PHE A 146 8.75 3.23 10.89
C PHE A 146 10.03 3.06 11.74
N LEU A 147 11.15 2.74 11.09
CA LEU A 147 12.44 2.63 11.80
C LEU A 147 12.87 3.95 12.44
N LEU A 148 12.72 5.05 11.74
CA LEU A 148 13.07 6.37 12.25
C LEU A 148 12.14 6.82 13.40
N LYS A 149 10.87 6.44 13.35
CA LYS A 149 9.94 6.71 14.45
C LYS A 149 10.37 6.03 15.76
N HIS A 150 10.95 4.85 15.65
CA HIS A 150 11.40 4.05 16.80
C HIS A 150 12.90 4.18 17.10
N GLY A 151 13.65 4.88 16.26
CA GLY A 151 15.05 5.21 16.40
C GLY A 151 15.36 6.55 15.75
N PRO A 152 15.04 7.70 16.38
CA PRO A 152 15.15 9.02 15.73
C PRO A 152 16.55 9.38 15.23
N GLY A 153 17.60 8.81 15.83
CA GLY A 153 18.99 9.01 15.42
C GLY A 153 19.43 8.23 14.17
N LEU A 154 18.56 7.41 13.57
CA LEU A 154 18.92 6.48 12.50
C LEU A 154 18.92 7.10 11.09
N GLY A 155 18.53 8.35 10.91
CA GLY A 155 18.26 8.96 9.60
C GLY A 155 19.42 8.85 8.59
N LYS A 156 20.66 8.94 9.04
CA LYS A 156 21.86 8.84 8.18
C LYS A 156 22.33 7.40 7.97
N ARG A 157 21.74 6.44 8.66
CA ARG A 157 22.17 5.04 8.66
C ARG A 157 21.17 4.08 8.04
N VAL A 158 19.96 4.56 7.75
CA VAL A 158 18.90 3.81 7.07
C VAL A 158 18.66 4.47 5.73
N ASN A 159 19.11 3.85 4.66
CA ASN A 159 19.01 4.38 3.30
C ASN A 159 18.13 3.50 2.43
N ILE A 160 17.44 4.11 1.49
CA ILE A 160 16.68 3.41 0.46
C ILE A 160 17.61 3.29 -0.76
N ALA A 161 17.65 2.11 -1.38
CA ALA A 161 18.40 1.89 -2.60
C ALA A 161 17.98 2.89 -3.68
N SER A 162 18.95 3.59 -4.27
CA SER A 162 18.72 4.67 -5.22
C SER A 162 19.08 4.28 -6.65
N LYS A 163 18.53 5.02 -7.62
CA LYS A 163 18.93 4.95 -9.02
C LYS A 163 20.40 5.34 -9.18
N GLY A 164 21.14 4.67 -9.96
CA GLY A 164 22.52 5.04 -10.27
C GLY A 164 23.58 4.03 -9.90
N GLY A 165 23.35 3.18 -8.94
CA GLY A 165 24.26 2.09 -8.61
C GLY A 165 23.55 0.77 -8.51
N LEU A 166 22.38 0.81 -7.91
CA LEU A 166 21.46 -0.33 -7.77
C LEU A 166 20.07 0.13 -8.19
N PRO A 167 19.26 -0.74 -8.75
CA PRO A 167 17.86 -0.39 -8.94
C PRO A 167 17.24 -0.07 -7.58
N ASP A 168 16.59 1.08 -7.47
CA ASP A 168 15.86 1.48 -6.27
C ASP A 168 14.54 0.69 -6.08
N VAL A 169 14.23 -0.15 -7.05
CA VAL A 169 13.10 -1.07 -7.03
C VAL A 169 13.49 -2.39 -7.70
N ARG A 170 12.92 -3.49 -7.23
CA ARG A 170 13.09 -4.81 -7.85
C ARG A 170 11.73 -5.46 -8.06
N SER A 171 11.62 -6.14 -9.19
CA SER A 171 10.55 -7.11 -9.43
C SER A 171 10.90 -8.45 -8.76
N GLY A 172 9.91 -9.15 -8.25
CA GLY A 172 10.10 -10.48 -7.67
C GLY A 172 9.03 -10.83 -6.66
N THR A 173 9.05 -10.19 -5.50
CA THR A 173 8.07 -10.42 -4.43
C THR A 173 7.60 -9.11 -3.83
N ALA A 174 6.40 -9.13 -3.24
CA ALA A 174 5.82 -7.98 -2.55
C ALA A 174 6.48 -7.80 -1.18
N GLN A 175 7.70 -7.28 -1.15
CA GLN A 175 8.52 -7.19 0.06
C GLN A 175 9.51 -6.03 0.05
N VAL A 176 10.09 -5.76 1.22
CA VAL A 176 11.30 -4.95 1.39
C VAL A 176 12.40 -5.84 1.94
N GLU A 177 13.54 -5.87 1.28
CA GLU A 177 14.75 -6.48 1.81
C GLU A 177 15.55 -5.46 2.62
N ILE A 178 16.03 -5.89 3.78
CA ILE A 178 16.92 -5.13 4.64
C ILE A 178 18.32 -5.73 4.52
N GLN A 179 19.26 -4.96 4.02
CA GLN A 179 20.64 -5.38 3.81
C GLN A 179 21.60 -4.56 4.65
N LEU A 180 22.67 -5.19 5.16
CA LEU A 180 23.78 -4.47 5.77
C LEU A 180 24.61 -3.75 4.71
N ARG A 181 25.10 -2.59 5.08
CA ARG A 181 26.09 -1.82 4.32
C ARG A 181 27.32 -1.49 5.14
#